data_89345aa3352ae21a077a4ade89f01c8b
#
_entry.id   89345aa3352ae21a077a4ade89f01c8b
#
_cell.length_a   1.000
_cell.length_b   1.000
_cell.length_c   1.000
_cell.angle_alpha   90.00
_cell.angle_beta   90.00
_cell.angle_gamma   90.00
#
_symmetry.space_group_name_H-M   'P 1'
#
loop_
_entity.id
_entity.type
_entity.pdbx_description
1 polymer ?
#
loop_
_entity_poly.entity_id
_entity_poly.type
_entity_poly.pdbx_seq_one_letter_code
_entity_poly.pdbx_strand_id
1 'polypeptide(L)'
;MILAVAMLLSLFENFIAKKPQIKSEEEISHKREFEIDVRGENVPVRILYEPRINNRVSVNKNGILIRISQRQGKEEQRKHIDDLLTWAKEKLGDKPQLLESLPQRKYLNGEVLRVGEYEFVISILYHNLAKSSAKIFKNNIVLSVAKGLNSEVEANACSYLVSKCLCKFFHPIIAERIHELNNRFFKKEVKNIKMKYATSFWGHCSHHGNLVISVRLMFAPPRVVDYVLIHELAHLVHHDHSPRFWKVVEQVMPDYRNAEKHLKENSSKYYL
;
A
#
# COMPACT_ATOMS: atom_id res chain seq x y z
N MET A 1 18.83 53.28 -18.30
CA MET A 1 18.71 52.70 -16.94
C MET A 1 17.27 52.63 -16.43
N ILE A 2 16.30 53.37 -17.00
CA ILE A 2 14.88 53.36 -16.57
C ILE A 2 14.05 52.23 -17.23
N LEU A 3 14.42 51.74 -18.42
CA LEU A 3 13.70 50.65 -19.08
C LEU A 3 13.95 49.23 -18.46
N ALA A 4 15.10 49.02 -17.85
CA ALA A 4 15.42 47.72 -17.21
C ALA A 4 14.68 47.48 -15.89
N VAL A 5 14.33 48.56 -15.18
CA VAL A 5 13.58 48.47 -13.90
C VAL A 5 12.08 48.20 -14.17
N ALA A 6 11.53 48.73 -15.24
CA ALA A 6 10.14 48.49 -15.64
C ALA A 6 9.90 47.02 -16.09
N MET A 7 10.89 46.41 -16.74
CA MET A 7 10.81 45.03 -17.17
C MET A 7 10.93 44.01 -16.01
N LEU A 8 11.69 44.35 -14.97
CA LEU A 8 11.80 43.55 -13.74
C LEU A 8 10.54 43.65 -12.87
N LEU A 9 9.87 44.81 -12.82
CA LEU A 9 8.62 44.97 -12.09
C LEU A 9 7.46 44.20 -12.74
N SER A 10 7.39 44.13 -14.08
CA SER A 10 6.37 43.35 -14.78
C SER A 10 6.54 41.85 -14.63
N LEU A 11 7.79 41.38 -14.43
CA LEU A 11 8.07 39.96 -14.15
C LEU A 11 7.74 39.60 -12.68
N PHE A 12 7.82 40.59 -11.77
CA PHE A 12 7.44 40.37 -10.37
C PHE A 12 5.93 40.38 -10.16
N GLU A 13 5.17 41.18 -10.90
CA GLU A 13 3.70 41.17 -10.84
C GLU A 13 3.09 39.87 -11.40
N ASN A 14 3.71 39.23 -12.39
CA ASN A 14 3.30 37.94 -12.90
C ASN A 14 3.63 36.75 -11.98
N PHE A 15 4.51 36.95 -10.96
CA PHE A 15 4.84 35.90 -9.99
C PHE A 15 3.93 35.91 -8.75
N ILE A 16 3.28 37.06 -8.46
CA ILE A 16 2.37 37.23 -7.30
C ILE A 16 0.91 36.88 -7.67
N ALA A 17 0.57 36.80 -8.95
CA ALA A 17 -0.82 36.58 -9.43
C ALA A 17 -1.22 35.12 -9.70
N LYS A 18 -0.53 34.13 -9.14
CA LYS A 18 -1.11 32.78 -9.00
C LYS A 18 -1.75 32.65 -7.62
N LYS A 19 -2.91 33.31 -7.45
CA LYS A 19 -3.90 32.88 -6.46
C LYS A 19 -4.13 31.38 -6.67
N PRO A 20 -4.14 30.54 -5.60
CA PRO A 20 -4.62 29.18 -5.76
C PRO A 20 -6.00 29.25 -6.38
N GLN A 21 -6.17 28.62 -7.52
CA GLN A 21 -7.50 28.48 -8.13
C GLN A 21 -8.39 27.87 -7.06
N ILE A 22 -9.40 28.63 -6.63
CA ILE A 22 -10.48 28.13 -5.79
C ILE A 22 -11.14 27.07 -6.67
N LYS A 23 -11.01 25.81 -6.25
CA LYS A 23 -11.69 24.67 -6.88
C LYS A 23 -13.18 25.03 -6.97
N SER A 24 -13.81 24.73 -8.11
CA SER A 24 -15.23 25.03 -8.34
C SER A 24 -16.11 24.48 -7.21
N GLU A 25 -17.23 25.12 -6.91
CA GLU A 25 -18.17 24.68 -5.86
C GLU A 25 -18.59 23.21 -6.01
N GLU A 26 -18.59 22.64 -7.20
CA GLU A 26 -18.85 21.22 -7.49
C GLU A 26 -17.74 20.30 -6.95
N GLU A 27 -16.44 20.69 -6.97
CA GLU A 27 -15.35 19.91 -6.38
C GLU A 27 -15.39 19.91 -4.84
N ILE A 28 -15.94 20.95 -4.22
CA ILE A 28 -16.09 21.06 -2.75
C ILE A 28 -17.21 20.13 -2.24
N SER A 29 -18.23 19.85 -3.05
CA SER A 29 -19.40 19.00 -2.67
C SER A 29 -19.06 17.51 -2.52
N HIS A 30 -17.93 17.04 -3.04
CA HIS A 30 -17.53 15.61 -3.06
C HIS A 30 -16.54 15.23 -1.95
N LYS A 31 -16.12 16.18 -1.11
CA LYS A 31 -15.14 15.98 -0.06
C LYS A 31 -15.51 16.76 1.21
N ARG A 32 -15.40 16.10 2.37
CA ARG A 32 -15.49 16.75 3.69
C ARG A 32 -14.26 16.37 4.52
N GLU A 33 -13.69 17.33 5.23
CA GLU A 33 -12.54 17.12 6.12
C GLU A 33 -12.84 17.79 7.46
N PHE A 34 -12.53 17.10 8.55
CA PHE A 34 -12.63 17.57 9.93
C PHE A 34 -11.76 16.70 10.83
N GLU A 35 -11.65 17.09 12.10
CA GLU A 35 -10.93 16.31 13.11
C GLU A 35 -11.91 15.77 14.16
N ILE A 36 -11.58 14.64 14.74
CA ILE A 36 -12.29 14.04 15.88
C ILE A 36 -11.30 13.75 16.99
N ASP A 37 -11.74 13.88 18.22
CA ASP A 37 -10.99 13.41 19.38
C ASP A 37 -11.11 11.89 19.51
N VAL A 38 -9.95 11.25 19.67
CA VAL A 38 -9.83 9.85 20.01
C VAL A 38 -8.85 9.72 21.16
N ARG A 39 -9.34 9.61 22.38
CA ARG A 39 -8.55 9.48 23.63
C ARG A 39 -7.58 10.67 23.86
N GLY A 40 -7.99 11.88 23.52
CA GLY A 40 -7.20 13.10 23.70
C GLY A 40 -6.29 13.44 22.53
N GLU A 41 -6.30 12.64 21.45
CA GLU A 41 -5.56 12.95 20.22
C GLU A 41 -6.53 13.38 19.11
N ASN A 42 -6.21 14.50 18.44
CA ASN A 42 -6.96 14.96 17.28
C ASN A 42 -6.62 14.15 16.05
N VAL A 43 -7.60 13.37 15.57
CA VAL A 43 -7.43 12.49 14.42
C VAL A 43 -8.15 13.08 13.21
N PRO A 44 -7.43 13.37 12.10
CA PRO A 44 -8.05 13.91 10.90
C PRO A 44 -8.96 12.87 10.23
N VAL A 45 -10.14 13.32 9.83
CA VAL A 45 -11.15 12.55 9.11
C VAL A 45 -11.38 13.16 7.75
N ARG A 46 -11.33 12.33 6.73
CA ARG A 46 -11.65 12.70 5.35
C ARG A 46 -12.78 11.82 4.84
N ILE A 47 -13.86 12.45 4.36
CA ILE A 47 -14.98 11.77 3.72
C ILE A 47 -14.95 12.09 2.23
N LEU A 48 -14.94 11.06 1.40
CA LEU A 48 -15.01 11.15 -0.05
C LEU A 48 -16.34 10.53 -0.53
N TYR A 49 -17.08 11.26 -1.35
CA TYR A 49 -18.28 10.77 -2.02
C TYR A 49 -17.90 10.30 -3.43
N GLU A 50 -18.06 9.02 -3.70
CA GLU A 50 -17.58 8.38 -4.93
C GLU A 50 -18.70 7.59 -5.63
N PRO A 51 -18.67 7.41 -6.96
CA PRO A 51 -19.66 6.62 -7.71
C PRO A 51 -19.41 5.12 -7.53
N ARG A 52 -19.54 4.64 -6.29
CA ARG A 52 -19.29 3.25 -5.89
C ARG A 52 -20.54 2.61 -5.31
N ILE A 53 -20.57 1.29 -5.21
CA ILE A 53 -21.70 0.55 -4.64
C ILE A 53 -21.58 0.47 -3.12
N ASN A 54 -20.41 0.14 -2.59
CA ASN A 54 -20.20 -0.14 -1.17
C ASN A 54 -19.47 1.00 -0.47
N ASN A 55 -19.89 1.32 0.76
CA ASN A 55 -19.18 2.23 1.64
C ASN A 55 -17.93 1.55 2.20
N ARG A 56 -16.90 2.33 2.52
CA ARG A 56 -15.64 1.81 3.08
C ARG A 56 -15.00 2.82 4.00
N VAL A 57 -14.45 2.33 5.11
CA VAL A 57 -13.56 3.10 5.97
C VAL A 57 -12.15 2.50 5.95
N SER A 58 -11.16 3.33 6.07
CA SER A 58 -9.77 2.95 6.30
C SER A 58 -9.13 3.88 7.32
N VAL A 59 -8.33 3.31 8.20
CA VAL A 59 -7.55 4.02 9.21
C VAL A 59 -6.07 3.81 8.90
N ASN A 60 -5.29 4.89 8.87
CA ASN A 60 -3.86 4.85 8.61
C ASN A 60 -3.19 6.09 9.23
N LYS A 61 -1.88 6.25 9.07
CA LYS A 61 -1.09 7.38 9.60
C LYS A 61 -1.62 8.78 9.23
N ASN A 62 -2.42 8.91 8.18
CA ASN A 62 -3.03 10.17 7.76
C ASN A 62 -4.45 10.36 8.35
N GLY A 63 -4.82 9.54 9.33
CA GLY A 63 -6.12 9.55 9.97
C GLY A 63 -7.13 8.58 9.36
N ILE A 64 -8.40 8.95 9.44
CA ILE A 64 -9.55 8.15 9.01
C ILE A 64 -9.99 8.62 7.61
N LEU A 65 -10.09 7.69 6.67
CA LEU A 65 -10.63 7.94 5.35
C LEU A 65 -11.90 7.13 5.13
N ILE A 66 -13.02 7.81 4.99
CA ILE A 66 -14.34 7.22 4.69
C ILE A 66 -14.66 7.49 3.23
N ARG A 67 -15.06 6.45 2.51
CA ARG A 67 -15.58 6.54 1.14
C ARG A 67 -17.03 6.13 1.14
N ILE A 68 -17.90 7.04 0.70
CA ILE A 68 -19.37 6.90 0.70
C ILE A 68 -19.87 6.82 -0.72
N SER A 69 -20.83 5.94 -0.93
CA SER A 69 -21.54 5.82 -2.21
C SER A 69 -22.38 7.06 -2.50
N GLN A 70 -22.19 7.67 -3.67
CA GLN A 70 -23.06 8.74 -4.18
C GLN A 70 -24.45 8.24 -4.58
N ARG A 71 -24.63 6.91 -4.71
CA ARG A 71 -25.91 6.30 -5.13
C ARG A 71 -26.91 6.20 -3.99
N GLN A 72 -26.49 6.45 -2.76
CA GLN A 72 -27.32 6.40 -1.56
C GLN A 72 -27.95 7.75 -1.25
N GLY A 73 -29.14 7.74 -0.64
CA GLY A 73 -29.80 8.95 -0.15
C GLY A 73 -29.01 9.64 0.96
N LYS A 74 -29.21 10.97 1.13
CA LYS A 74 -28.44 11.76 2.12
C LYS A 74 -28.58 11.27 3.56
N GLU A 75 -29.74 10.77 3.96
CA GLU A 75 -29.95 10.21 5.31
C GLU A 75 -29.20 8.88 5.49
N GLU A 76 -29.25 8.00 4.50
CA GLU A 76 -28.53 6.75 4.50
C GLU A 76 -27.00 6.98 4.53
N GLN A 77 -26.52 7.95 3.76
CA GLN A 77 -25.11 8.36 3.80
C GLN A 77 -24.71 8.84 5.20
N ARG A 78 -25.52 9.67 5.87
CA ARG A 78 -25.25 10.14 7.24
C ARG A 78 -25.15 8.99 8.20
N LYS A 79 -26.13 8.08 8.21
CA LYS A 79 -26.11 6.90 9.06
C LYS A 79 -24.86 6.06 8.86
N HIS A 80 -24.50 5.77 7.61
CA HIS A 80 -23.28 5.00 7.33
C HIS A 80 -22.01 5.73 7.75
N ILE A 81 -21.93 7.06 7.63
CA ILE A 81 -20.80 7.84 8.11
C ILE A 81 -20.66 7.69 9.63
N ASP A 82 -21.75 7.81 10.38
CA ASP A 82 -21.73 7.71 11.83
C ASP A 82 -21.35 6.29 12.30
N ASP A 83 -21.87 5.25 11.65
CA ASP A 83 -21.52 3.84 11.90
C ASP A 83 -20.03 3.59 11.65
N LEU A 84 -19.50 4.08 10.52
CA LEU A 84 -18.11 3.89 10.14
C LEU A 84 -17.15 4.73 11.01
N LEU A 85 -17.57 5.90 11.48
CA LEU A 85 -16.80 6.70 12.44
C LEU A 85 -16.74 6.03 13.80
N THR A 86 -17.86 5.49 14.28
CA THR A 86 -17.92 4.75 15.54
C THR A 86 -16.98 3.54 15.49
N TRP A 87 -17.07 2.74 14.44
CA TRP A 87 -16.17 1.64 14.23
C TRP A 87 -14.69 2.07 14.19
N ALA A 88 -14.37 3.18 13.50
CA ALA A 88 -13.00 3.67 13.39
C ALA A 88 -12.46 4.15 14.75
N LYS A 89 -13.29 4.82 15.57
CA LYS A 89 -12.94 5.24 16.93
C LYS A 89 -12.63 4.06 17.83
N GLU A 90 -13.48 3.04 17.84
CA GLU A 90 -13.27 1.79 18.59
C GLU A 90 -11.98 1.11 18.14
N LYS A 91 -11.78 1.01 16.81
CA LYS A 91 -10.59 0.38 16.23
C LYS A 91 -9.30 1.10 16.61
N LEU A 92 -9.30 2.43 16.63
CA LEU A 92 -8.18 3.24 17.09
C LEU A 92 -7.98 3.14 18.61
N GLY A 93 -9.09 3.06 19.35
CA GLY A 93 -9.04 2.81 20.77
C GLY A 93 -8.35 1.50 21.14
N ASP A 94 -8.57 0.45 20.36
CA ASP A 94 -7.92 -0.86 20.55
C ASP A 94 -6.50 -0.90 20.01
N LYS A 95 -6.20 -0.14 18.95
CA LYS A 95 -4.95 -0.18 18.21
C LYS A 95 -4.49 1.24 17.83
N PRO A 96 -4.05 2.07 18.79
CA PRO A 96 -3.60 3.44 18.52
C PRO A 96 -2.42 3.49 17.53
N GLN A 97 -1.58 2.44 17.50
CA GLN A 97 -0.48 2.30 16.55
C GLN A 97 -0.89 2.32 15.08
N LEU A 98 -2.18 2.26 14.75
CA LEU A 98 -2.66 2.43 13.36
C LEU A 98 -2.42 3.85 12.82
N LEU A 99 -2.30 4.84 13.71
CA LEU A 99 -1.93 6.22 13.36
C LEU A 99 -0.42 6.40 13.25
N GLU A 100 0.35 5.52 13.85
CA GLU A 100 1.80 5.57 13.70
C GLU A 100 2.18 5.24 12.27
N SER A 101 3.12 5.98 11.71
CA SER A 101 3.78 5.54 10.48
C SER A 101 4.51 4.24 10.80
N LEU A 102 4.38 3.24 9.94
CA LEU A 102 5.33 2.12 9.98
C LEU A 102 6.73 2.72 10.06
N PRO A 103 7.60 2.23 10.95
CA PRO A 103 8.95 2.76 11.07
C PRO A 103 9.57 2.78 9.68
N GLN A 104 9.97 3.98 9.23
CA GLN A 104 10.61 4.11 7.93
C GLN A 104 11.97 3.46 8.00
N ARG A 105 12.18 2.47 7.17
CA ARG A 105 13.48 1.84 7.07
C ARG A 105 14.47 2.81 6.44
N LYS A 106 15.51 3.14 7.20
CA LYS A 106 16.68 3.85 6.67
C LYS A 106 17.66 2.80 6.16
N TYR A 107 18.00 2.90 4.90
CA TYR A 107 18.99 2.03 4.28
C TYR A 107 20.38 2.63 4.45
N LEU A 108 21.35 1.78 4.76
CA LEU A 108 22.76 2.17 4.86
C LEU A 108 23.54 1.60 3.68
N ASN A 109 24.53 2.36 3.22
CA ASN A 109 25.41 1.88 2.17
C ASN A 109 26.23 0.68 2.67
N GLY A 110 26.20 -0.43 1.95
CA GLY A 110 26.86 -1.69 2.30
C GLY A 110 26.04 -2.61 3.23
N GLU A 111 24.85 -2.20 3.69
CA GLU A 111 24.01 -3.08 4.51
C GLU A 111 23.52 -4.30 3.72
N VAL A 112 23.31 -5.42 4.44
CA VAL A 112 22.73 -6.63 3.88
C VAL A 112 21.24 -6.69 4.20
N LEU A 113 20.43 -6.63 3.16
CA LEU A 113 18.98 -6.81 3.22
C LEU A 113 18.65 -8.30 3.01
N ARG A 114 18.16 -8.97 4.07
CA ARG A 114 17.69 -10.36 3.98
C ARG A 114 16.21 -10.40 3.63
N VAL A 115 15.86 -11.15 2.58
CA VAL A 115 14.48 -11.32 2.11
C VAL A 115 14.27 -12.81 1.81
N GLY A 116 13.60 -13.52 2.72
CA GLY A 116 13.52 -14.97 2.65
C GLY A 116 14.93 -15.60 2.70
N GLU A 117 15.25 -16.42 1.72
CA GLU A 117 16.57 -17.07 1.58
C GLU A 117 17.58 -16.20 0.80
N TYR A 118 17.19 -15.02 0.36
CA TYR A 118 18.02 -14.14 -0.47
C TYR A 118 18.65 -13.05 0.37
N GLU A 119 19.91 -12.73 0.06
CA GLU A 119 20.65 -11.63 0.63
C GLU A 119 21.00 -10.61 -0.45
N PHE A 120 20.65 -9.36 -0.22
CA PHE A 120 20.96 -8.27 -1.13
C PHE A 120 21.84 -7.24 -0.43
N VAL A 121 22.92 -6.85 -1.05
CA VAL A 121 23.75 -5.73 -0.57
C VAL A 121 23.16 -4.44 -1.11
N ILE A 122 22.93 -3.46 -0.24
CA ILE A 122 22.44 -2.13 -0.63
C ILE A 122 23.63 -1.23 -0.92
N SER A 123 23.71 -0.70 -2.13
CA SER A 123 24.69 0.33 -2.51
C SER A 123 23.97 1.63 -2.80
N ILE A 124 24.37 2.72 -2.14
CA ILE A 124 23.74 4.04 -2.28
C ILE A 124 24.72 4.98 -2.98
N LEU A 125 24.32 5.52 -4.12
CA LEU A 125 25.07 6.49 -4.92
C LEU A 125 24.27 7.79 -5.00
N TYR A 126 24.89 8.91 -4.63
CA TYR A 126 24.24 10.21 -4.69
C TYR A 126 24.64 10.96 -5.95
N HIS A 127 23.66 11.61 -6.59
CA HIS A 127 23.88 12.38 -7.83
C HIS A 127 23.03 13.68 -7.86
N ASN A 128 23.31 14.54 -8.82
CA ASN A 128 22.66 15.85 -8.97
C ASN A 128 21.41 15.83 -9.88
N LEU A 129 20.98 14.67 -10.37
CA LEU A 129 19.77 14.54 -11.20
C LEU A 129 18.52 14.63 -10.33
N ALA A 130 17.43 15.18 -10.86
CA ALA A 130 16.18 15.38 -10.13
C ALA A 130 15.44 14.09 -9.75
N LYS A 131 15.73 12.96 -10.41
CA LYS A 131 15.00 11.69 -10.20
C LYS A 131 15.91 10.61 -9.66
N SER A 132 15.55 10.05 -8.54
CA SER A 132 16.19 8.85 -8.00
C SER A 132 15.75 7.59 -8.78
N SER A 133 16.64 6.61 -8.86
CA SER A 133 16.41 5.33 -9.54
C SER A 133 17.08 4.18 -8.82
N ALA A 134 16.71 2.94 -9.15
CA ALA A 134 17.40 1.77 -8.63
C ALA A 134 17.51 0.67 -9.68
N LYS A 135 18.56 -0.13 -9.55
CA LYS A 135 18.81 -1.33 -10.34
C LYS A 135 19.23 -2.46 -9.43
N ILE A 136 18.85 -3.68 -9.80
CA ILE A 136 19.36 -4.89 -9.18
C ILE A 136 20.30 -5.58 -10.15
N PHE A 137 21.48 -5.93 -9.66
CA PHE A 137 22.47 -6.66 -10.42
C PHE A 137 23.04 -7.77 -9.55
N LYS A 138 22.82 -9.02 -9.92
CA LYS A 138 23.05 -10.19 -9.06
C LYS A 138 22.32 -9.99 -7.72
N ASN A 139 23.05 -9.99 -6.63
CA ASN A 139 22.55 -9.74 -5.26
C ASN A 139 22.86 -8.31 -4.76
N ASN A 140 23.15 -7.35 -5.64
CA ASN A 140 23.37 -5.97 -5.26
C ASN A 140 22.20 -5.09 -5.74
N ILE A 141 21.58 -4.32 -4.83
CA ILE A 141 20.58 -3.30 -5.13
C ILE A 141 21.29 -1.95 -5.09
N VAL A 142 21.51 -1.37 -6.26
CA VAL A 142 22.13 -0.05 -6.40
C VAL A 142 21.06 1.01 -6.45
N LEU A 143 21.01 1.85 -5.41
CA LEU A 143 20.13 3.01 -5.29
C LEU A 143 20.88 4.25 -5.77
N SER A 144 20.41 4.86 -6.84
CA SER A 144 20.89 6.17 -7.31
C SER A 144 19.94 7.23 -6.78
N VAL A 145 20.38 7.99 -5.79
CA VAL A 145 19.54 8.92 -5.01
C VAL A 145 19.89 10.37 -5.36
N ALA A 146 18.86 11.19 -5.58
CA ALA A 146 19.03 12.62 -5.81
C ALA A 146 19.57 13.30 -4.52
N LYS A 147 20.57 14.17 -4.66
CA LYS A 147 21.10 14.97 -3.56
C LYS A 147 20.09 16.03 -3.09
N GLY A 148 20.19 16.44 -1.83
CA GLY A 148 19.40 17.54 -1.28
C GLY A 148 18.00 17.15 -0.81
N LEU A 149 17.66 15.88 -0.80
CA LEU A 149 16.42 15.40 -0.17
C LEU A 149 16.54 15.49 1.36
N ASN A 150 15.45 15.85 2.03
CA ASN A 150 15.42 15.69 3.48
C ASN A 150 15.36 14.20 3.86
N SER A 151 15.74 13.87 5.09
CA SER A 151 15.88 12.48 5.58
C SER A 151 14.62 11.64 5.40
N GLU A 152 13.43 12.22 5.56
CA GLU A 152 12.16 11.51 5.40
C GLU A 152 11.86 11.21 3.92
N VAL A 153 12.03 12.20 3.05
CA VAL A 153 11.82 12.04 1.61
C VAL A 153 12.81 11.04 1.03
N GLU A 154 14.08 11.09 1.47
CA GLU A 154 15.12 10.15 1.05
C GLU A 154 14.76 8.71 1.49
N ALA A 155 14.39 8.49 2.75
CA ALA A 155 14.00 7.17 3.25
C ALA A 155 12.79 6.60 2.49
N ASN A 156 11.77 7.43 2.22
CA ASN A 156 10.61 7.05 1.41
C ASN A 156 11.01 6.68 -0.02
N ALA A 157 11.88 7.47 -0.64
CA ALA A 157 12.37 7.21 -2.00
C ALA A 157 13.15 5.89 -2.05
N CYS A 158 14.06 5.64 -1.11
CA CYS A 158 14.83 4.41 -1.01
C CYS A 158 13.92 3.20 -0.83
N SER A 159 12.98 3.24 0.13
CA SER A 159 12.03 2.14 0.37
C SER A 159 11.17 1.85 -0.86
N TYR A 160 10.69 2.88 -1.55
CA TYR A 160 9.95 2.72 -2.80
C TYR A 160 10.82 2.06 -3.88
N LEU A 161 12.05 2.50 -4.06
CA LEU A 161 12.98 1.97 -5.07
C LEU A 161 13.38 0.52 -4.76
N VAL A 162 13.70 0.20 -3.49
CA VAL A 162 13.97 -1.18 -3.06
C VAL A 162 12.76 -2.06 -3.32
N SER A 163 11.56 -1.61 -2.95
CA SER A 163 10.34 -2.39 -3.20
C SER A 163 10.12 -2.70 -4.67
N LYS A 164 10.40 -1.76 -5.57
CA LYS A 164 10.32 -1.98 -7.03
C LYS A 164 11.35 -3.00 -7.52
N CYS A 165 12.59 -2.93 -7.01
CA CYS A 165 13.63 -3.90 -7.34
C CYS A 165 13.21 -5.29 -6.90
N LEU A 166 12.76 -5.45 -5.65
CA LEU A 166 12.32 -6.74 -5.12
C LEU A 166 11.07 -7.26 -5.84
N CYS A 167 10.09 -6.41 -6.17
CA CYS A 167 8.96 -6.83 -7.00
C CYS A 167 9.41 -7.42 -8.35
N LYS A 168 10.35 -6.75 -9.02
CA LYS A 168 10.88 -7.23 -10.28
C LYS A 168 11.65 -8.55 -10.14
N PHE A 169 12.43 -8.68 -9.06
CA PHE A 169 13.21 -9.89 -8.79
C PHE A 169 12.32 -11.09 -8.44
N PHE A 170 11.38 -10.92 -7.53
CA PHE A 170 10.53 -12.01 -7.05
C PHE A 170 9.37 -12.35 -7.97
N HIS A 171 8.98 -11.46 -8.89
CA HIS A 171 7.84 -11.71 -9.78
C HIS A 171 7.93 -13.04 -10.54
N PRO A 172 9.04 -13.40 -11.27
CA PRO A 172 9.11 -14.68 -11.96
C PRO A 172 9.04 -15.87 -10.99
N ILE A 173 9.68 -15.79 -9.82
CA ILE A 173 9.70 -16.85 -8.81
C ILE A 173 8.27 -17.12 -8.28
N ILE A 174 7.56 -16.05 -7.95
CA ILE A 174 6.19 -16.15 -7.43
C ILE A 174 5.21 -16.57 -8.53
N ALA A 175 5.39 -16.10 -9.76
CA ALA A 175 4.56 -16.51 -10.89
C ALA A 175 4.70 -18.02 -11.16
N GLU A 176 5.92 -18.53 -11.18
CA GLU A 176 6.20 -19.96 -11.33
C GLU A 176 5.54 -20.76 -10.19
N ARG A 177 5.73 -20.34 -8.93
CA ARG A 177 5.12 -21.00 -7.79
C ARG A 177 3.59 -20.99 -7.83
N ILE A 178 2.97 -19.91 -8.24
CA ILE A 178 1.52 -19.83 -8.45
C ILE A 178 1.08 -20.83 -9.52
N HIS A 179 1.79 -20.91 -10.65
CA HIS A 179 1.48 -21.86 -11.71
C HIS A 179 1.63 -23.33 -11.27
N GLU A 180 2.67 -23.66 -10.51
CA GLU A 180 2.85 -25.00 -9.93
C GLU A 180 1.68 -25.39 -9.02
N LEU A 181 1.33 -24.52 -8.06
CA LEU A 181 0.23 -24.76 -7.13
C LEU A 181 -1.10 -24.85 -7.86
N ASN A 182 -1.33 -23.96 -8.83
CA ASN A 182 -2.55 -23.97 -9.63
C ASN A 182 -2.69 -25.23 -10.47
N ASN A 183 -1.64 -25.63 -11.17
CA ASN A 183 -1.65 -26.83 -12.03
C ASN A 183 -1.87 -28.10 -11.21
N ARG A 184 -1.31 -28.14 -10.01
CA ARG A 184 -1.41 -29.31 -9.12
C ARG A 184 -2.78 -29.44 -8.46
N PHE A 185 -3.35 -28.33 -7.99
CA PHE A 185 -4.48 -28.38 -7.06
C PHE A 185 -5.77 -27.73 -7.57
N PHE A 186 -5.69 -26.64 -8.33
CA PHE A 186 -6.87 -25.82 -8.66
C PHE A 186 -7.30 -25.95 -10.13
N LYS A 187 -6.34 -25.98 -11.05
CA LYS A 187 -6.57 -26.06 -12.51
C LYS A 187 -7.52 -24.98 -13.02
N LYS A 188 -7.36 -23.75 -12.51
CA LYS A 188 -8.15 -22.57 -12.86
C LYS A 188 -7.36 -21.63 -13.78
N GLU A 189 -8.06 -20.79 -14.54
CA GLU A 189 -7.42 -19.77 -15.36
C GLU A 189 -6.88 -18.63 -14.47
N VAL A 190 -5.57 -18.40 -14.55
CA VAL A 190 -4.90 -17.24 -13.96
C VAL A 190 -4.55 -16.28 -15.09
N LYS A 191 -5.25 -15.14 -15.18
CA LYS A 191 -5.08 -14.18 -16.28
C LYS A 191 -3.83 -13.33 -16.16
N ASN A 192 -3.52 -12.88 -14.93
CA ASN A 192 -2.38 -12.03 -14.72
C ASN A 192 -1.89 -12.13 -13.28
N ILE A 193 -0.58 -12.06 -13.11
CA ILE A 193 0.09 -12.04 -11.81
C ILE A 193 0.88 -10.75 -11.71
N LYS A 194 0.70 -10.00 -10.62
CA LYS A 194 1.44 -8.77 -10.33
C LYS A 194 2.01 -8.81 -8.93
N MET A 195 3.16 -8.20 -8.75
CA MET A 195 3.68 -7.89 -7.43
C MET A 195 3.71 -6.38 -7.20
N LYS A 196 3.41 -5.96 -5.98
CA LYS A 196 3.55 -4.56 -5.55
C LYS A 196 3.84 -4.48 -4.05
N TYR A 197 4.35 -3.35 -3.58
CA TYR A 197 4.37 -3.06 -2.16
C TYR A 197 2.94 -2.69 -1.71
N ALA A 198 2.37 -3.47 -0.81
CA ALA A 198 1.06 -3.21 -0.23
C ALA A 198 1.11 -3.45 1.28
N THR A 199 0.57 -2.51 2.06
CA THR A 199 0.50 -2.60 3.53
C THR A 199 -0.83 -3.15 4.03
N SER A 200 -1.89 -3.05 3.21
CA SER A 200 -3.26 -3.41 3.58
C SER A 200 -3.66 -4.86 3.26
N PHE A 201 -2.84 -5.59 2.51
CA PHE A 201 -3.09 -7.00 2.17
C PHE A 201 -1.79 -7.73 1.85
N TRP A 202 -1.80 -9.07 1.92
CA TRP A 202 -0.72 -9.95 1.52
C TRP A 202 -0.88 -10.47 0.11
N GLY A 203 -2.10 -10.77 -0.26
CA GLY A 203 -2.54 -11.14 -1.59
C GLY A 203 -3.90 -10.54 -1.91
N HIS A 204 -4.29 -10.58 -3.16
CA HIS A 204 -5.61 -10.22 -3.65
C HIS A 204 -5.89 -10.94 -4.97
N CYS A 205 -7.02 -11.61 -5.05
CA CYS A 205 -7.53 -12.22 -6.29
C CYS A 205 -8.81 -11.49 -6.73
N SER A 206 -8.85 -11.04 -7.97
CA SER A 206 -10.06 -10.45 -8.55
C SER A 206 -10.98 -11.53 -9.14
N HIS A 207 -12.27 -11.22 -9.30
CA HIS A 207 -13.25 -12.09 -9.99
C HIS A 207 -12.83 -12.47 -11.43
N HIS A 208 -11.90 -11.71 -12.02
CA HIS A 208 -11.40 -11.96 -13.37
C HIS A 208 -10.08 -12.77 -13.40
N GLY A 209 -9.67 -13.39 -12.31
CA GLY A 209 -8.45 -14.20 -12.28
C GLY A 209 -7.14 -13.38 -12.28
N ASN A 210 -7.17 -12.11 -11.87
CA ASN A 210 -5.94 -11.33 -11.70
C ASN A 210 -5.48 -11.43 -10.24
N LEU A 211 -4.26 -11.92 -10.04
CA LEU A 211 -3.63 -12.03 -8.72
C LEU A 211 -2.65 -10.89 -8.50
N VAL A 212 -2.67 -10.34 -7.30
CA VAL A 212 -1.71 -9.32 -6.86
C VAL A 212 -1.11 -9.77 -5.54
N ILE A 213 0.21 -9.93 -5.48
CA ILE A 213 0.93 -10.37 -4.28
C ILE A 213 1.76 -9.20 -3.74
N SER A 214 1.70 -8.97 -2.43
CA SER A 214 2.55 -7.99 -1.77
C SER A 214 3.99 -8.50 -1.67
N VAL A 215 4.96 -7.69 -2.08
CA VAL A 215 6.38 -8.05 -1.95
C VAL A 215 6.82 -8.21 -0.49
N ARG A 216 6.10 -7.61 0.46
CA ARG A 216 6.32 -7.81 1.89
C ARG A 216 6.19 -9.28 2.31
N LEU A 217 5.39 -10.05 1.59
CA LEU A 217 5.23 -11.48 1.84
C LEU A 217 6.55 -12.24 1.67
N MET A 218 7.49 -11.74 0.89
CA MET A 218 8.79 -12.38 0.67
C MET A 218 9.69 -12.41 1.90
N PHE A 219 9.35 -11.64 2.94
CA PHE A 219 10.02 -11.69 4.24
C PHE A 219 9.49 -12.83 5.14
N ALA A 220 8.39 -13.44 4.77
CA ALA A 220 7.80 -14.55 5.51
C ALA A 220 8.48 -15.88 5.16
N PRO A 221 8.41 -16.89 6.04
CA PRO A 221 8.86 -18.23 5.71
C PRO A 221 8.16 -18.82 4.48
N PRO A 222 8.81 -19.67 3.69
CA PRO A 222 8.23 -20.23 2.45
C PRO A 222 6.85 -20.87 2.65
N ARG A 223 6.63 -21.56 3.77
CA ARG A 223 5.33 -22.14 4.10
C ARG A 223 4.21 -21.10 4.24
N VAL A 224 4.53 -19.93 4.76
CA VAL A 224 3.58 -18.82 4.92
C VAL A 224 3.32 -18.14 3.57
N VAL A 225 4.35 -18.06 2.72
CA VAL A 225 4.19 -17.62 1.32
C VAL A 225 3.22 -18.54 0.61
N ASP A 226 3.46 -19.85 0.63
CA ASP A 226 2.59 -20.84 0.00
C ASP A 226 1.13 -20.73 0.51
N TYR A 227 0.93 -20.54 1.82
CA TYR A 227 -0.41 -20.35 2.38
C TYR A 227 -1.15 -19.18 1.71
N VAL A 228 -0.49 -18.02 1.55
CA VAL A 228 -1.13 -16.87 0.92
C VAL A 228 -1.40 -17.14 -0.57
N LEU A 229 -0.46 -17.78 -1.29
CA LEU A 229 -0.69 -18.13 -2.69
C LEU A 229 -1.86 -19.10 -2.85
N ILE A 230 -1.98 -20.12 -1.98
CA ILE A 230 -3.10 -21.07 -1.96
C ILE A 230 -4.40 -20.35 -1.63
N HIS A 231 -4.39 -19.43 -0.67
CA HIS A 231 -5.55 -18.59 -0.32
C HIS A 231 -6.05 -17.79 -1.53
N GLU A 232 -5.15 -17.13 -2.25
CA GLU A 232 -5.53 -16.35 -3.44
C GLU A 232 -6.01 -17.24 -4.60
N LEU A 233 -5.42 -18.42 -4.78
CA LEU A 233 -5.87 -19.39 -5.76
C LEU A 233 -7.24 -20.00 -5.39
N ALA A 234 -7.53 -20.19 -4.11
CA ALA A 234 -8.84 -20.66 -3.65
C ALA A 234 -9.96 -19.66 -3.98
N HIS A 235 -9.66 -18.37 -4.10
CA HIS A 235 -10.60 -17.37 -4.59
C HIS A 235 -11.00 -17.54 -6.06
N LEU A 236 -10.25 -18.28 -6.85
CA LEU A 236 -10.67 -18.68 -8.21
C LEU A 236 -11.76 -19.76 -8.20
N VAL A 237 -12.00 -20.40 -7.04
CA VAL A 237 -13.04 -21.41 -6.83
C VAL A 237 -14.22 -20.81 -6.06
N HIS A 238 -13.94 -20.10 -4.98
CA HIS A 238 -14.94 -19.43 -4.12
C HIS A 238 -14.46 -18.02 -3.78
N HIS A 239 -15.24 -17.00 -4.18
CA HIS A 239 -14.86 -15.60 -4.01
C HIS A 239 -15.08 -15.07 -2.58
N ASP A 240 -15.84 -15.77 -1.78
CA ASP A 240 -16.10 -15.46 -0.38
C ASP A 240 -15.24 -16.34 0.55
N HIS A 241 -15.21 -15.99 1.83
CA HIS A 241 -14.54 -16.79 2.87
C HIS A 241 -15.52 -17.74 3.59
N SER A 242 -16.45 -18.34 2.82
CA SER A 242 -17.41 -19.31 3.33
C SER A 242 -16.73 -20.60 3.81
N PRO A 243 -17.44 -21.49 4.51
CA PRO A 243 -16.92 -22.82 4.85
C PRO A 243 -16.43 -23.64 3.65
N ARG A 244 -17.01 -23.41 2.45
CA ARG A 244 -16.56 -24.05 1.22
C ARG A 244 -15.19 -23.57 0.79
N PHE A 245 -14.92 -22.28 0.89
CA PHE A 245 -13.61 -21.70 0.64
C PHE A 245 -12.54 -22.33 1.54
N TRP A 246 -12.78 -22.32 2.86
CA TRP A 246 -11.82 -22.86 3.82
C TRP A 246 -11.59 -24.36 3.65
N LYS A 247 -12.62 -25.11 3.24
CA LYS A 247 -12.47 -26.53 2.91
C LYS A 247 -11.52 -26.75 1.73
N VAL A 248 -11.56 -25.89 0.71
CA VAL A 248 -10.61 -25.94 -0.42
C VAL A 248 -9.18 -25.64 0.06
N VAL A 249 -9.00 -24.61 0.88
CA VAL A 249 -7.68 -24.29 1.45
C VAL A 249 -7.14 -25.46 2.30
N GLU A 250 -7.97 -26.04 3.16
CA GLU A 250 -7.61 -27.16 4.05
C GLU A 250 -7.25 -28.42 3.28
N GLN A 251 -7.94 -28.71 2.17
CA GLN A 251 -7.60 -29.84 1.29
C GLN A 251 -6.21 -29.73 0.69
N VAL A 252 -5.75 -28.51 0.38
CA VAL A 252 -4.43 -28.25 -0.22
C VAL A 252 -3.35 -28.12 0.85
N MET A 253 -3.68 -27.49 1.95
CA MET A 253 -2.78 -27.23 3.10
C MET A 253 -3.51 -27.51 4.41
N PRO A 254 -3.50 -28.76 4.91
CA PRO A 254 -4.24 -29.14 6.13
C PRO A 254 -3.85 -28.36 7.38
N ASP A 255 -2.61 -27.93 7.46
CA ASP A 255 -2.03 -27.14 8.57
C ASP A 255 -2.04 -25.61 8.33
N TYR A 256 -2.87 -25.10 7.41
CA TYR A 256 -2.90 -23.69 7.02
C TYR A 256 -3.08 -22.71 8.20
N ARG A 257 -3.76 -23.15 9.28
CA ARG A 257 -3.97 -22.35 10.49
C ARG A 257 -2.68 -21.93 11.18
N ASN A 258 -1.63 -22.76 11.09
CA ASN A 258 -0.30 -22.42 11.62
C ASN A 258 0.34 -21.29 10.82
N ALA A 259 0.22 -21.32 9.49
CA ALA A 259 0.73 -20.27 8.62
C ALA A 259 -0.08 -18.97 8.78
N GLU A 260 -1.41 -19.05 8.92
CA GLU A 260 -2.27 -17.90 9.21
C GLU A 260 -1.90 -17.24 10.55
N LYS A 261 -1.72 -18.05 11.61
CA LYS A 261 -1.32 -17.58 12.93
C LYS A 261 0.03 -16.88 12.85
N HIS A 262 1.03 -17.51 12.22
CA HIS A 262 2.36 -16.93 12.03
C HIS A 262 2.29 -15.56 11.34
N LEU A 263 1.48 -15.45 10.27
CA LEU A 263 1.32 -14.21 9.52
C LEU A 263 0.70 -13.10 10.38
N LYS A 264 -0.31 -13.43 11.20
CA LYS A 264 -0.94 -12.48 12.13
C LYS A 264 0.04 -11.97 13.19
N GLU A 265 0.85 -12.85 13.77
CA GLU A 265 1.79 -12.53 14.85
C GLU A 265 3.04 -11.76 14.37
N ASN A 266 3.46 -11.99 13.12
CA ASN A 266 4.71 -11.43 12.60
C ASN A 266 4.52 -10.35 11.52
N SER A 267 3.29 -9.97 11.21
CA SER A 267 2.96 -9.03 10.13
C SER A 267 3.67 -7.68 10.23
N SER A 268 3.90 -7.20 11.46
CA SER A 268 4.60 -5.93 11.74
C SER A 268 6.11 -5.99 11.46
N LYS A 269 6.70 -7.19 11.36
CA LYS A 269 8.14 -7.37 11.07
C LYS A 269 8.44 -7.35 9.57
N TYR A 270 7.42 -7.52 8.72
CA TYR A 270 7.57 -7.62 7.26
C TYR A 270 7.33 -6.26 6.61
N TYR A 271 8.32 -5.38 6.62
CA TYR A 271 8.26 -4.04 6.02
C TYR A 271 9.59 -3.65 5.34
N LEU A 272 9.52 -2.63 4.47
CA LEU A 272 10.66 -2.09 3.70
C LEU A 272 10.94 -0.64 4.09
#